data_998f4d40d05e54a4a7a3b09962c4a13b
#
_entry.id   998f4d40d05e54a4a7a3b09962c4a13b
#
_cell.length_a   1.000
_cell.length_b   1.000
_cell.length_c   1.000
_cell.angle_alpha   90.00
_cell.angle_beta   90.00
_cell.angle_gamma   90.00
#
_symmetry.space_group_name_H-M   'P 1'
#
loop_
_entity.id
_entity.type
_entity.pdbx_description
1 polymer ?
#
loop_
_entity_poly.entity_id
_entity_poly.type
_entity_poly.pdbx_seq_one_letter_code
_entity_poly.pdbx_strand_id
1 'polypeptide(L)'
;MSENIEKIKCLIIGSGPAGYTAAIYAARADMKPVMYTGLQMGGQLTTTTEVDNFPGYANGTDGTAMMEDLKNQAERFGTEVRFGMVTEVVLSSEVGGIHEVVVDGSKKIHANTVIISTGATAKYLGLESEQRLIGGGVSACATCDGFFYKGQDVIVVGAGDTAAEEATYLANICRKVIVLVRKDYMRASKAMQHRVNKTENIEVLFNTELDEVLGDNVVDGVRVVHNVTGEKHEISVTGLFIAIGHKPNTDLFKDILDMDETGYLITEGKTTKTNIPGVFAAGDVQDKEYRQAVTAAGTGCMAALDAERYLGALS
;
A
#
# COMPACT_ATOMS: atom_id res chain seq x y z
N MET A 1 6.46 -41.59 -3.62
CA MET A 1 6.56 -40.75 -4.83
C MET A 1 7.35 -39.52 -4.40
N SER A 2 8.53 -39.25 -4.97
CA SER A 2 9.29 -38.02 -4.65
C SER A 2 8.41 -36.82 -5.07
N GLU A 3 8.03 -35.97 -4.12
CA GLU A 3 7.39 -34.68 -4.43
C GLU A 3 8.31 -33.96 -5.42
N ASN A 4 7.77 -33.66 -6.60
CA ASN A 4 8.53 -32.90 -7.60
C ASN A 4 8.49 -31.43 -7.20
N ILE A 5 9.45 -31.02 -6.36
CA ILE A 5 9.55 -29.64 -5.86
C ILE A 5 10.09 -28.76 -6.99
N GLU A 6 9.34 -27.75 -7.35
CA GLU A 6 9.73 -26.79 -8.38
C GLU A 6 10.88 -25.89 -7.88
N LYS A 7 11.91 -25.71 -8.70
CA LYS A 7 13.07 -24.84 -8.40
C LYS A 7 12.95 -23.52 -9.18
N ILE A 8 12.98 -22.42 -8.49
CA ILE A 8 12.83 -21.06 -9.03
C ILE A 8 14.07 -20.23 -8.64
N LYS A 9 14.68 -19.57 -9.62
CA LYS A 9 15.86 -18.71 -9.40
C LYS A 9 15.48 -17.43 -8.65
N CYS A 10 14.37 -16.78 -9.06
CA CYS A 10 13.85 -15.56 -8.45
C CYS A 10 12.33 -15.67 -8.29
N LEU A 11 11.86 -15.74 -7.06
CA LEU A 11 10.45 -15.75 -6.72
C LEU A 11 10.00 -14.35 -6.31
N ILE A 12 8.88 -13.87 -6.84
CA ILE A 12 8.28 -12.59 -6.50
C ILE A 12 6.90 -12.84 -5.88
N ILE A 13 6.66 -12.28 -4.70
CA ILE A 13 5.40 -12.44 -3.97
C ILE A 13 4.66 -11.11 -3.96
N GLY A 14 3.55 -11.02 -4.72
CA GLY A 14 2.74 -9.82 -4.88
C GLY A 14 2.90 -9.16 -6.23
N SER A 15 1.81 -8.61 -6.76
CA SER A 15 1.67 -8.11 -8.14
C SER A 15 1.31 -6.62 -8.24
N GLY A 16 1.60 -5.84 -7.20
CA GLY A 16 1.52 -4.38 -7.28
C GLY A 16 2.64 -3.77 -8.12
N PRO A 17 2.74 -2.42 -8.20
CA PRO A 17 3.78 -1.73 -8.97
C PRO A 17 5.20 -2.17 -8.61
N ALA A 18 5.47 -2.45 -7.33
CA ALA A 18 6.77 -2.97 -6.88
C ALA A 18 7.06 -4.35 -7.49
N GLY A 19 6.09 -5.27 -7.41
CA GLY A 19 6.25 -6.64 -7.90
C GLY A 19 6.45 -6.70 -9.40
N TYR A 20 5.58 -6.04 -10.19
CA TYR A 20 5.75 -6.02 -11.65
C TYR A 20 7.04 -5.32 -12.09
N THR A 21 7.44 -4.24 -11.42
CA THR A 21 8.71 -3.59 -11.74
C THR A 21 9.89 -4.51 -11.41
N ALA A 22 9.88 -5.18 -10.25
CA ALA A 22 10.89 -6.19 -9.93
C ALA A 22 10.94 -7.30 -10.98
N ALA A 23 9.77 -7.78 -11.42
CA ALA A 23 9.65 -8.82 -12.45
C ALA A 23 10.26 -8.39 -13.80
N ILE A 24 9.99 -7.15 -14.23
CA ILE A 24 10.56 -6.59 -15.46
C ILE A 24 12.10 -6.58 -15.39
N TYR A 25 12.67 -6.06 -14.31
CA TYR A 25 14.12 -5.96 -14.15
C TYR A 25 14.76 -7.33 -13.97
N ALA A 26 14.18 -8.23 -13.18
CA ALA A 26 14.66 -9.59 -12.98
C ALA A 26 14.64 -10.41 -14.28
N ALA A 27 13.58 -10.30 -15.09
CA ALA A 27 13.48 -10.97 -16.36
C ALA A 27 14.53 -10.47 -17.37
N ARG A 28 14.77 -9.16 -17.42
CA ARG A 28 15.81 -8.56 -18.28
C ARG A 28 17.24 -8.95 -17.86
N ALA A 29 17.44 -9.32 -16.59
CA ALA A 29 18.70 -9.87 -16.08
C ALA A 29 18.81 -11.41 -16.20
N ASP A 30 17.94 -12.04 -16.98
CA ASP A 30 17.86 -13.51 -17.17
C ASP A 30 17.75 -14.31 -15.85
N MET A 31 17.08 -13.72 -14.86
CA MET A 31 16.82 -14.42 -13.60
C MET A 31 15.60 -15.35 -13.67
N LYS A 32 14.88 -15.37 -14.80
CA LYS A 32 13.69 -16.21 -15.02
C LYS A 32 12.70 -16.11 -13.86
N PRO A 33 12.20 -14.91 -13.57
CA PRO A 33 11.36 -14.71 -12.42
C PRO A 33 10.00 -15.40 -12.57
N VAL A 34 9.52 -15.97 -11.46
CA VAL A 34 8.16 -16.44 -11.31
C VAL A 34 7.50 -15.54 -10.26
N MET A 35 6.32 -15.02 -10.60
CA MET A 35 5.54 -14.18 -9.71
C MET A 35 4.25 -14.88 -9.29
N TYR A 36 3.92 -14.83 -8.00
CA TYR A 36 2.59 -15.16 -7.49
C TYR A 36 1.85 -13.89 -7.09
N THR A 37 0.68 -13.68 -7.71
CA THR A 37 -0.04 -12.41 -7.64
C THR A 37 -0.78 -12.16 -6.32
N GLY A 38 -1.03 -13.20 -5.54
CA GLY A 38 -2.03 -13.14 -4.48
C GLY A 38 -3.45 -13.19 -5.05
N LEU A 39 -4.44 -12.94 -4.19
CA LEU A 39 -5.86 -12.99 -4.57
C LEU A 39 -6.30 -11.78 -5.40
N GLN A 40 -5.65 -10.61 -5.20
CA GLN A 40 -5.93 -9.38 -5.93
C GLN A 40 -4.77 -9.08 -6.88
N MET A 41 -4.89 -9.58 -8.12
CA MET A 41 -3.91 -9.29 -9.17
C MET A 41 -3.86 -7.81 -9.48
N GLY A 42 -2.66 -7.20 -9.45
CA GLY A 42 -2.45 -5.77 -9.63
C GLY A 42 -2.47 -4.96 -8.31
N GLY A 43 -2.89 -5.58 -7.21
CA GLY A 43 -2.88 -4.96 -5.88
C GLY A 43 -3.88 -3.79 -5.75
N GLN A 44 -3.59 -2.86 -4.83
CA GLN A 44 -4.51 -1.77 -4.49
C GLN A 44 -4.87 -0.84 -5.66
N LEU A 45 -4.00 -0.65 -6.64
CA LEU A 45 -4.31 0.21 -7.79
C LEU A 45 -5.51 -0.27 -8.59
N THR A 46 -5.85 -1.55 -8.55
CA THR A 46 -7.04 -2.07 -9.24
C THR A 46 -8.36 -1.65 -8.59
N THR A 47 -8.32 -1.02 -7.42
CA THR A 47 -9.49 -0.41 -6.77
C THR A 47 -9.60 1.10 -7.03
N THR A 48 -8.63 1.69 -7.73
CA THR A 48 -8.56 3.10 -8.06
C THR A 48 -8.98 3.31 -9.52
N THR A 49 -9.93 4.21 -9.76
CA THR A 49 -10.45 4.50 -11.10
C THR A 49 -9.56 5.45 -11.89
N GLU A 50 -8.87 6.37 -11.23
CA GLU A 50 -8.03 7.38 -11.90
C GLU A 50 -6.64 7.46 -11.24
N VAL A 51 -5.60 7.41 -12.06
CA VAL A 51 -4.18 7.54 -11.66
C VAL A 51 -3.54 8.63 -12.50
N ASP A 52 -3.41 9.82 -11.90
CA ASP A 52 -2.86 11.00 -12.55
C ASP A 52 -1.42 11.31 -12.15
N ASN A 53 -0.91 10.62 -11.13
CA ASN A 53 0.38 10.93 -10.52
C ASN A 53 1.49 9.91 -10.82
N PHE A 54 1.26 8.96 -11.75
CA PHE A 54 2.31 8.06 -12.21
C PHE A 54 2.97 8.60 -13.49
N PRO A 55 4.29 8.89 -13.49
CA PRO A 55 4.97 9.44 -14.66
C PRO A 55 4.90 8.48 -15.86
N GLY A 56 4.58 9.03 -17.04
CA GLY A 56 4.44 8.30 -18.30
C GLY A 56 3.03 8.28 -18.85
N TYR A 57 2.03 8.59 -18.04
CA TYR A 57 0.62 8.72 -18.45
C TYR A 57 0.22 10.19 -18.48
N ALA A 58 0.51 10.86 -19.59
CA ALA A 58 0.32 12.31 -19.72
C ALA A 58 -1.14 12.80 -19.58
N ASN A 59 -2.10 11.91 -19.82
CA ASN A 59 -3.54 12.19 -19.71
C ASN A 59 -4.21 11.41 -18.58
N GLY A 60 -3.42 10.96 -17.58
CA GLY A 60 -3.91 10.01 -16.59
C GLY A 60 -4.14 8.61 -17.16
N THR A 61 -4.51 7.70 -16.31
CA THR A 61 -4.89 6.32 -16.67
C THR A 61 -5.83 5.73 -15.62
N ASP A 62 -6.49 4.64 -15.97
CA ASP A 62 -7.21 3.80 -15.01
C ASP A 62 -6.22 2.87 -14.29
N GLY A 63 -6.42 2.67 -12.97
CA GLY A 63 -5.50 1.86 -12.19
C GLY A 63 -5.42 0.39 -12.66
N THR A 64 -6.53 -0.17 -13.12
CA THR A 64 -6.57 -1.53 -13.68
C THR A 64 -5.81 -1.59 -15.01
N ALA A 65 -6.00 -0.60 -15.88
CA ALA A 65 -5.29 -0.50 -17.16
C ALA A 65 -3.77 -0.37 -16.95
N MET A 66 -3.35 0.46 -15.99
CA MET A 66 -1.94 0.60 -15.64
C MET A 66 -1.34 -0.73 -15.16
N MET A 67 -2.06 -1.48 -14.31
CA MET A 67 -1.58 -2.76 -13.81
C MET A 67 -1.51 -3.83 -14.90
N GLU A 68 -2.44 -3.80 -15.87
CA GLU A 68 -2.38 -4.68 -17.05
C GLU A 68 -1.19 -4.33 -17.97
N ASP A 69 -0.88 -3.04 -18.16
CA ASP A 69 0.31 -2.60 -18.90
C ASP A 69 1.60 -3.10 -18.25
N LEU A 70 1.73 -2.99 -16.92
CA LEU A 70 2.90 -3.47 -16.19
C LEU A 70 3.02 -5.00 -16.24
N LYS A 71 1.90 -5.72 -16.12
CA LYS A 71 1.85 -7.18 -16.28
C LYS A 71 2.32 -7.59 -17.68
N ASN A 72 1.72 -7.02 -18.72
CA ASN A 72 2.06 -7.30 -20.11
C ASN A 72 3.54 -7.01 -20.40
N GLN A 73 4.08 -5.94 -19.79
CA GLN A 73 5.50 -5.63 -19.91
C GLN A 73 6.38 -6.70 -19.24
N ALA A 74 6.02 -7.16 -18.04
CA ALA A 74 6.76 -8.21 -17.33
C ALA A 74 6.73 -9.54 -18.10
N GLU A 75 5.55 -9.95 -18.57
CA GLU A 75 5.37 -11.18 -19.37
C GLU A 75 6.13 -11.11 -20.72
N ARG A 76 6.15 -9.95 -21.38
CA ARG A 76 6.92 -9.73 -22.62
C ARG A 76 8.41 -10.00 -22.43
N PHE A 77 8.98 -9.75 -21.24
CA PHE A 77 10.37 -10.06 -20.93
C PHE A 77 10.59 -11.47 -20.39
N GLY A 78 9.53 -12.27 -20.25
CA GLY A 78 9.62 -13.67 -19.87
C GLY A 78 9.37 -13.94 -18.37
N THR A 79 8.76 -13.00 -17.65
CA THR A 79 8.24 -13.31 -16.31
C THR A 79 7.06 -14.26 -16.42
N GLU A 80 7.06 -15.31 -15.62
CA GLU A 80 5.91 -16.18 -15.47
C GLU A 80 5.01 -15.64 -14.36
N VAL A 81 3.89 -15.03 -14.74
CA VAL A 81 2.89 -14.49 -13.79
C VAL A 81 1.85 -15.57 -13.52
N ARG A 82 1.72 -15.96 -12.24
CA ARG A 82 0.83 -17.02 -11.78
C ARG A 82 -0.16 -16.48 -10.76
N PHE A 83 -1.42 -16.84 -10.93
CA PHE A 83 -2.41 -16.65 -9.87
C PHE A 83 -2.17 -17.67 -8.75
N GLY A 84 -2.28 -17.23 -7.50
CA GLY A 84 -2.13 -18.06 -6.31
C GLY A 84 -1.60 -17.24 -5.13
N MET A 85 -1.82 -17.76 -3.95
CA MET A 85 -1.42 -17.12 -2.69
C MET A 85 -0.32 -17.92 -2.01
N VAL A 86 0.79 -17.27 -1.68
CA VAL A 86 1.80 -17.85 -0.79
C VAL A 86 1.21 -17.96 0.61
N THR A 87 1.20 -19.17 1.15
CA THR A 87 0.57 -19.49 2.44
C THR A 87 1.55 -19.83 3.54
N GLU A 88 2.76 -20.31 3.17
CA GLU A 88 3.80 -20.64 4.14
C GLU A 88 5.18 -20.32 3.54
N VAL A 89 6.13 -19.95 4.39
CA VAL A 89 7.53 -19.73 4.03
C VAL A 89 8.46 -20.31 5.09
N VAL A 90 9.56 -20.93 4.64
CA VAL A 90 10.71 -21.30 5.48
C VAL A 90 11.94 -20.68 4.83
N LEU A 91 12.43 -19.58 5.40
CA LEU A 91 13.52 -18.80 4.84
C LEU A 91 14.84 -19.23 5.46
N SER A 92 15.81 -19.60 4.61
CA SER A 92 17.15 -20.02 5.08
C SER A 92 17.95 -18.80 5.53
N SER A 93 18.59 -18.89 6.69
CA SER A 93 19.54 -17.88 7.18
C SER A 93 20.95 -18.03 6.62
N GLU A 94 21.23 -19.09 5.85
CA GLU A 94 22.53 -19.32 5.25
C GLU A 94 22.67 -18.59 3.91
N VAL A 95 23.85 -18.01 3.66
CA VAL A 95 24.17 -17.40 2.36
C VAL A 95 24.16 -18.47 1.27
N GLY A 96 23.40 -18.28 0.21
CA GLY A 96 23.19 -19.28 -0.84
C GLY A 96 22.22 -20.40 -0.47
N GLY A 97 21.62 -20.35 0.71
CA GLY A 97 20.61 -21.31 1.15
C GLY A 97 19.34 -21.23 0.29
N ILE A 98 18.57 -22.29 0.32
CA ILE A 98 17.31 -22.39 -0.43
C ILE A 98 16.15 -21.97 0.48
N HIS A 99 15.29 -21.12 -0.05
CA HIS A 99 14.05 -20.71 0.61
C HIS A 99 12.92 -21.64 0.15
N GLU A 100 12.19 -22.20 1.11
CA GLU A 100 11.02 -23.03 0.82
C GLU A 100 9.75 -22.19 0.92
N VAL A 101 8.86 -22.31 -0.05
CA VAL A 101 7.62 -21.55 -0.13
C VAL A 101 6.48 -22.51 -0.49
N VAL A 102 5.34 -22.37 0.18
CA VAL A 102 4.13 -23.11 -0.13
C VAL A 102 3.09 -22.16 -0.73
N VAL A 103 2.52 -22.56 -1.86
CA VAL A 103 1.45 -21.83 -2.54
C VAL A 103 0.16 -22.62 -2.42
N ASP A 104 -0.94 -21.94 -2.12
CA ASP A 104 -2.30 -22.48 -1.99
C ASP A 104 -2.35 -23.71 -1.07
N GLY A 105 -1.56 -23.71 0.00
CA GLY A 105 -1.52 -24.77 1.03
C GLY A 105 -0.95 -26.12 0.58
N SER A 106 -0.45 -26.24 -0.65
CA SER A 106 -0.04 -27.55 -1.18
C SER A 106 1.17 -27.54 -2.10
N LYS A 107 1.32 -26.53 -2.95
CA LYS A 107 2.40 -26.48 -3.95
C LYS A 107 3.69 -25.98 -3.31
N LYS A 108 4.70 -26.87 -3.19
CA LYS A 108 6.02 -26.54 -2.64
C LYS A 108 6.96 -26.02 -3.72
N ILE A 109 7.69 -24.97 -3.39
CA ILE A 109 8.66 -24.29 -4.25
C ILE A 109 9.96 -24.10 -3.48
N HIS A 110 11.09 -24.34 -4.15
CA HIS A 110 12.41 -23.98 -3.70
C HIS A 110 12.92 -22.76 -4.49
N ALA A 111 13.15 -21.64 -3.81
CA ALA A 111 13.61 -20.40 -4.42
C ALA A 111 15.05 -20.06 -3.98
N ASN A 112 15.89 -19.59 -4.92
CA ASN A 112 17.21 -19.07 -4.57
C ASN A 112 17.15 -17.64 -4.03
N THR A 113 16.19 -16.84 -4.52
CA THR A 113 15.90 -15.50 -4.01
C THR A 113 14.39 -15.26 -3.92
N VAL A 114 13.98 -14.46 -2.96
CA VAL A 114 12.58 -14.07 -2.75
C VAL A 114 12.48 -12.54 -2.68
N ILE A 115 11.63 -11.95 -3.52
CA ILE A 115 11.27 -10.53 -3.46
C ILE A 115 9.85 -10.43 -2.89
N ILE A 116 9.73 -9.80 -1.74
CA ILE A 116 8.46 -9.58 -1.04
C ILE A 116 7.92 -8.22 -1.46
N SER A 117 6.78 -8.20 -2.15
CA SER A 117 6.09 -7.00 -2.64
C SER A 117 4.59 -7.07 -2.37
N THR A 118 4.24 -7.58 -1.19
CA THR A 118 2.86 -7.83 -0.76
C THR A 118 2.07 -6.56 -0.41
N GLY A 119 2.76 -5.41 -0.33
CA GLY A 119 2.15 -4.11 -0.09
C GLY A 119 1.61 -3.91 1.33
N ALA A 120 0.73 -2.93 1.48
CA ALA A 120 0.01 -2.63 2.71
C ALA A 120 -1.46 -2.36 2.40
N THR A 121 -2.34 -2.61 3.34
CA THR A 121 -3.78 -2.39 3.20
C THR A 121 -4.21 -1.19 4.04
N ALA A 122 -4.92 -0.24 3.44
CA ALA A 122 -5.51 0.88 4.16
C ALA A 122 -6.53 0.38 5.19
N LYS A 123 -6.52 0.99 6.36
CA LYS A 123 -7.54 0.71 7.38
C LYS A 123 -8.75 1.59 7.12
N TYR A 124 -9.92 0.97 7.21
CA TYR A 124 -11.21 1.63 7.15
C TYR A 124 -11.95 1.47 8.47
N LEU A 125 -13.02 2.23 8.66
CA LEU A 125 -13.85 2.15 9.88
C LEU A 125 -14.76 0.91 9.87
N GLY A 126 -15.01 0.34 8.70
CA GLY A 126 -15.85 -0.83 8.51
C GLY A 126 -17.34 -0.52 8.44
N LEU A 127 -17.72 0.72 8.16
CA LEU A 127 -19.10 1.10 7.93
C LEU A 127 -19.53 0.64 6.53
N GLU A 128 -20.74 0.11 6.40
CA GLU A 128 -21.27 -0.33 5.11
C GLU A 128 -21.36 0.84 4.10
N SER A 129 -21.77 2.02 4.59
CA SER A 129 -21.84 3.25 3.79
C SER A 129 -20.45 3.72 3.32
N GLU A 130 -19.41 3.58 4.16
CA GLU A 130 -18.02 3.85 3.79
C GLU A 130 -17.57 2.94 2.64
N GLN A 131 -17.77 1.62 2.81
CA GLN A 131 -17.34 0.62 1.81
C GLN A 131 -18.02 0.81 0.46
N ARG A 132 -19.30 1.16 0.45
CA ARG A 132 -20.10 1.38 -0.76
C ARG A 132 -19.57 2.55 -1.58
N LEU A 133 -19.00 3.58 -0.94
CA LEU A 133 -18.54 4.81 -1.58
C LEU A 133 -17.01 4.92 -1.74
N ILE A 134 -16.28 3.82 -1.53
CA ILE A 134 -14.84 3.77 -1.87
C ILE A 134 -14.68 4.02 -3.37
N GLY A 135 -13.84 5.01 -3.73
CA GLY A 135 -13.68 5.48 -5.11
C GLY A 135 -14.80 6.42 -5.60
N GLY A 136 -15.93 6.49 -4.90
CA GLY A 136 -17.02 7.44 -5.13
C GLY A 136 -16.99 8.65 -4.18
N GLY A 137 -15.83 8.98 -3.62
CA GLY A 137 -15.66 10.09 -2.69
C GLY A 137 -15.04 9.68 -1.36
N VAL A 138 -14.98 8.39 -1.04
CA VAL A 138 -14.21 7.86 0.09
C VAL A 138 -12.85 7.41 -0.40
N SER A 139 -11.79 7.94 0.21
CA SER A 139 -10.39 7.65 -0.09
C SER A 139 -9.59 7.39 1.20
N ALA A 140 -8.45 6.74 1.09
CA ALA A 140 -7.46 6.58 2.15
C ALA A 140 -6.09 7.17 1.78
N CYS A 141 -6.05 8.06 0.76
CA CYS A 141 -4.81 8.66 0.26
C CYS A 141 -5.07 10.09 -0.26
N ALA A 142 -4.77 11.09 0.55
CA ALA A 142 -4.94 12.49 0.15
C ALA A 142 -4.03 12.91 -1.01
N THR A 143 -2.83 12.38 -1.09
CA THR A 143 -1.88 12.66 -2.19
C THR A 143 -2.28 12.01 -3.51
N CYS A 144 -3.09 10.94 -3.47
CA CYS A 144 -3.62 10.29 -4.65
C CYS A 144 -4.82 11.08 -5.20
N ASP A 145 -5.82 11.29 -4.35
CA ASP A 145 -7.17 11.70 -4.77
C ASP A 145 -7.50 13.15 -4.44
N GLY A 146 -6.69 13.82 -3.60
CA GLY A 146 -7.01 15.16 -3.10
C GLY A 146 -7.18 16.21 -4.19
N PHE A 147 -6.51 16.07 -5.33
CA PHE A 147 -6.63 17.02 -6.45
C PHE A 147 -8.04 17.08 -7.03
N PHE A 148 -8.79 15.98 -7.02
CA PHE A 148 -10.17 15.94 -7.53
C PHE A 148 -11.14 16.78 -6.69
N TYR A 149 -10.76 17.13 -5.46
CA TYR A 149 -11.56 17.94 -4.52
C TYR A 149 -11.10 19.40 -4.45
N LYS A 150 -10.35 19.88 -5.45
CA LYS A 150 -9.88 21.26 -5.48
C LYS A 150 -11.03 22.26 -5.35
N GLY A 151 -10.92 23.16 -4.35
CA GLY A 151 -11.91 24.18 -4.05
C GLY A 151 -13.21 23.68 -3.40
N GLN A 152 -13.27 22.40 -3.01
CA GLN A 152 -14.41 21.77 -2.37
C GLN A 152 -14.15 21.58 -0.87
N ASP A 153 -15.18 21.19 -0.11
CA ASP A 153 -15.09 20.88 1.29
C ASP A 153 -14.92 19.37 1.46
N VAL A 154 -13.97 18.98 2.32
CA VAL A 154 -13.64 17.59 2.58
C VAL A 154 -13.49 17.30 4.07
N ILE A 155 -13.61 16.03 4.41
CA ILE A 155 -13.38 15.52 5.77
C ILE A 155 -12.14 14.63 5.78
N VAL A 156 -11.36 14.71 6.87
CA VAL A 156 -10.29 13.77 7.22
C VAL A 156 -10.65 13.09 8.53
N VAL A 157 -10.68 11.77 8.55
CA VAL A 157 -10.91 10.99 9.77
C VAL A 157 -9.59 10.47 10.31
N GLY A 158 -9.21 10.93 11.49
CA GLY A 158 -7.98 10.49 12.12
C GLY A 158 -7.42 11.50 13.12
N ALA A 159 -6.41 11.09 13.89
CA ALA A 159 -5.84 11.93 14.95
C ALA A 159 -4.30 11.80 15.07
N GLY A 160 -3.65 10.98 14.25
CA GLY A 160 -2.19 10.78 14.20
C GLY A 160 -1.50 11.74 13.23
N ASP A 161 -0.17 11.58 13.09
CA ASP A 161 0.62 12.39 12.16
C ASP A 161 0.11 12.26 10.71
N THR A 162 -0.22 11.07 10.24
CA THR A 162 -0.81 10.85 8.91
C THR A 162 -2.05 11.72 8.68
N ALA A 163 -2.99 11.74 9.64
CA ALA A 163 -4.20 12.56 9.50
C ALA A 163 -3.89 14.06 9.47
N ALA A 164 -2.92 14.50 10.27
CA ALA A 164 -2.48 15.90 10.29
C ALA A 164 -1.76 16.29 8.99
N GLU A 165 -0.92 15.40 8.43
CA GLU A 165 -0.26 15.58 7.15
C GLU A 165 -1.27 15.65 5.99
N GLU A 166 -2.19 14.69 5.92
CA GLU A 166 -3.25 14.69 4.90
C GLU A 166 -4.15 15.92 4.99
N ALA A 167 -4.56 16.31 6.22
CA ALA A 167 -5.36 17.51 6.41
C ALA A 167 -4.63 18.78 5.95
N THR A 168 -3.33 18.91 6.28
CA THR A 168 -2.53 20.07 5.85
C THR A 168 -2.23 20.06 4.35
N TYR A 169 -2.08 18.89 3.74
CA TYR A 169 -1.96 18.75 2.30
C TYR A 169 -3.25 19.19 1.60
N LEU A 170 -4.39 18.65 2.00
CA LEU A 170 -5.72 18.98 1.46
C LEU A 170 -6.07 20.46 1.65
N ALA A 171 -5.67 21.07 2.74
CA ALA A 171 -5.90 22.49 3.00
C ALA A 171 -5.27 23.43 1.97
N ASN A 172 -4.20 22.99 1.27
CA ASN A 172 -3.58 23.79 0.20
C ASN A 172 -4.41 23.81 -1.09
N ILE A 173 -5.34 22.86 -1.25
CA ILE A 173 -6.09 22.67 -2.53
C ILE A 173 -7.59 22.72 -2.33
N CYS A 174 -8.12 22.35 -1.17
CA CYS A 174 -9.54 22.37 -0.85
C CYS A 174 -9.97 23.72 -0.24
N ARG A 175 -11.25 24.01 -0.32
CA ARG A 175 -11.84 25.21 0.28
C ARG A 175 -11.83 25.12 1.80
N LYS A 176 -12.22 23.97 2.35
CA LYS A 176 -12.28 23.69 3.78
C LYS A 176 -11.95 22.22 4.05
N VAL A 177 -11.21 21.97 5.11
CA VAL A 177 -10.91 20.64 5.62
C VAL A 177 -11.45 20.50 7.04
N ILE A 178 -12.27 19.49 7.29
CA ILE A 178 -12.79 19.19 8.62
C ILE A 178 -12.13 17.91 9.11
N VAL A 179 -11.46 17.95 10.25
CA VAL A 179 -10.79 16.78 10.83
C VAL A 179 -11.65 16.20 11.95
N LEU A 180 -12.09 14.96 11.80
CA LEU A 180 -12.83 14.24 12.84
C LEU A 180 -11.86 13.50 13.76
N VAL A 181 -11.88 13.86 15.04
CA VAL A 181 -11.03 13.29 16.08
C VAL A 181 -11.91 12.65 17.16
N ARG A 182 -11.79 11.32 17.29
CA ARG A 182 -12.61 10.54 18.24
C ARG A 182 -12.42 10.92 19.71
N LYS A 183 -11.23 11.42 20.07
CA LYS A 183 -10.89 11.84 21.43
C LYS A 183 -10.92 13.37 21.55
N ASP A 184 -10.74 13.86 22.76
CA ASP A 184 -10.58 15.29 23.06
C ASP A 184 -9.18 15.84 22.74
N TYR A 185 -8.30 15.00 22.13
CA TYR A 185 -6.94 15.37 21.74
C TYR A 185 -6.48 14.62 20.48
N MET A 186 -5.56 15.23 19.75
CA MET A 186 -4.82 14.58 18.66
C MET A 186 -3.61 13.83 19.21
N ARG A 187 -3.31 12.66 18.62
CA ARG A 187 -2.10 11.87 18.91
C ARG A 187 -0.90 12.31 18.06
N ALA A 188 -1.14 13.13 17.06
CA ALA A 188 -0.08 13.69 16.20
C ALA A 188 1.01 14.38 17.03
N SER A 189 2.21 14.49 16.49
CA SER A 189 3.31 15.23 17.09
C SER A 189 2.92 16.69 17.35
N LYS A 190 3.53 17.33 18.36
CA LYS A 190 3.23 18.72 18.67
C LYS A 190 3.47 19.68 17.50
N ALA A 191 4.47 19.38 16.67
CA ALA A 191 4.75 20.13 15.44
C ALA A 191 3.58 20.06 14.46
N MET A 192 3.03 18.85 14.23
CA MET A 192 1.89 18.65 13.33
C MET A 192 0.60 19.23 13.89
N GLN A 193 0.33 19.07 15.20
CA GLN A 193 -0.81 19.73 15.85
C GLN A 193 -0.75 21.26 15.68
N HIS A 194 0.43 21.85 15.84
CA HIS A 194 0.61 23.30 15.67
C HIS A 194 0.36 23.71 14.21
N ARG A 195 0.79 22.90 13.23
CA ARG A 195 0.55 23.15 11.81
C ARG A 195 -0.95 23.12 11.50
N VAL A 196 -1.66 22.09 11.93
CA VAL A 196 -3.12 21.98 11.78
C VAL A 196 -3.82 23.21 12.37
N ASN A 197 -3.49 23.56 13.62
CA ASN A 197 -4.15 24.68 14.32
C ASN A 197 -3.86 26.06 13.73
N LYS A 198 -2.74 26.22 12.99
CA LYS A 198 -2.38 27.47 12.29
C LYS A 198 -2.99 27.60 10.91
N THR A 199 -3.51 26.56 10.35
CA THR A 199 -4.07 26.54 9.00
C THR A 199 -5.53 26.98 9.05
N GLU A 200 -5.81 28.15 8.48
CA GLU A 200 -7.10 28.87 8.65
C GLU A 200 -8.32 28.10 8.15
N ASN A 201 -8.16 27.29 7.11
CA ASN A 201 -9.24 26.50 6.51
C ASN A 201 -9.31 25.06 7.03
N ILE A 202 -8.61 24.75 8.14
CA ILE A 202 -8.78 23.48 8.86
C ILE A 202 -9.63 23.71 10.12
N GLU A 203 -10.69 22.94 10.26
CA GLU A 203 -11.51 22.84 11.48
C GLU A 203 -11.34 21.46 12.11
N VAL A 204 -11.08 21.38 13.41
CA VAL A 204 -10.96 20.11 14.13
C VAL A 204 -12.16 19.91 15.03
N LEU A 205 -12.89 18.82 14.79
CA LEU A 205 -14.03 18.39 15.62
C LEU A 205 -13.57 17.26 16.55
N PHE A 206 -13.34 17.61 17.80
CA PHE A 206 -13.00 16.65 18.86
C PHE A 206 -14.23 15.88 19.35
N ASN A 207 -13.99 14.71 19.97
CA ASN A 207 -15.04 13.81 20.45
C ASN A 207 -16.07 13.47 19.38
N THR A 208 -15.66 13.45 18.12
CA THR A 208 -16.56 13.29 16.97
C THR A 208 -16.15 12.08 16.15
N GLU A 209 -17.12 11.23 15.87
CA GLU A 209 -16.95 10.02 15.07
C GLU A 209 -17.84 10.07 13.83
N LEU A 210 -17.41 9.40 12.76
CA LEU A 210 -18.24 9.16 11.59
C LEU A 210 -19.31 8.12 11.95
N ASP A 211 -20.58 8.46 11.73
CA ASP A 211 -21.72 7.57 11.93
C ASP A 211 -22.16 6.92 10.60
N GLU A 212 -22.22 7.72 9.53
CA GLU A 212 -22.64 7.28 8.20
C GLU A 212 -22.05 8.18 7.11
N VAL A 213 -21.72 7.60 5.96
CA VAL A 213 -21.40 8.34 4.73
C VAL A 213 -22.66 8.46 3.89
N LEU A 214 -23.02 9.68 3.52
CA LEU A 214 -24.23 10.00 2.76
C LEU A 214 -23.92 10.13 1.28
N GLY A 215 -24.92 9.81 0.46
CA GLY A 215 -24.86 9.84 -1.00
C GLY A 215 -25.17 8.47 -1.61
N ASP A 216 -25.57 8.45 -2.86
CA ASP A 216 -25.92 7.23 -3.58
C ASP A 216 -24.71 6.60 -4.30
N ASN A 217 -24.15 7.31 -5.28
CA ASN A 217 -22.98 6.88 -6.09
C ASN A 217 -21.71 7.65 -5.75
N VAL A 218 -21.87 8.85 -5.20
CA VAL A 218 -20.78 9.71 -4.76
C VAL A 218 -21.10 10.29 -3.39
N VAL A 219 -20.08 10.67 -2.65
CA VAL A 219 -20.25 11.34 -1.36
C VAL A 219 -20.89 12.72 -1.56
N ASP A 220 -21.98 12.99 -0.86
CA ASP A 220 -22.64 14.31 -0.79
C ASP A 220 -22.69 14.88 0.63
N GLY A 221 -22.30 14.08 1.61
CA GLY A 221 -22.20 14.46 3.02
C GLY A 221 -21.81 13.30 3.91
N VAL A 222 -21.74 13.60 5.19
CA VAL A 222 -21.58 12.59 6.25
C VAL A 222 -22.51 12.90 7.42
N ARG A 223 -22.94 11.87 8.12
CA ARG A 223 -23.51 12.00 9.45
C ARG A 223 -22.43 11.73 10.48
N VAL A 224 -22.26 12.62 11.41
CA VAL A 224 -21.32 12.48 12.53
C VAL A 224 -22.05 12.40 13.86
N VAL A 225 -21.40 11.79 14.84
CA VAL A 225 -21.90 11.71 16.21
C VAL A 225 -20.86 12.26 17.19
N HIS A 226 -21.29 13.17 18.07
CA HIS A 226 -20.48 13.59 19.19
C HIS A 226 -20.55 12.50 20.28
N ASN A 227 -19.48 11.75 20.45
CA ASN A 227 -19.49 10.49 21.22
C ASN A 227 -19.63 10.66 22.74
N VAL A 228 -19.57 11.90 23.27
CA VAL A 228 -19.84 12.19 24.70
C VAL A 228 -21.32 12.56 24.92
N THR A 229 -21.92 13.36 24.03
CA THR A 229 -23.32 13.83 24.16
C THR A 229 -24.31 12.95 23.42
N GLY A 230 -23.86 12.16 22.45
CA GLY A 230 -24.73 11.38 21.56
C GLY A 230 -25.43 12.21 20.48
N GLU A 231 -25.16 13.51 20.40
CA GLU A 231 -25.75 14.41 19.42
C GLU A 231 -25.25 14.04 18.01
N LYS A 232 -26.17 13.94 17.06
CA LYS A 232 -25.87 13.67 15.65
C LYS A 232 -26.20 14.87 14.79
N HIS A 233 -25.36 15.15 13.82
CA HIS A 233 -25.64 16.16 12.80
C HIS A 233 -25.03 15.75 11.46
N GLU A 234 -25.50 16.35 10.38
CA GLU A 234 -25.00 16.11 9.04
C GLU A 234 -24.11 17.26 8.59
N ILE A 235 -23.04 16.91 7.87
CA ILE A 235 -22.08 17.84 7.29
C ILE A 235 -22.04 17.58 5.80
N SER A 236 -22.35 18.61 4.99
CA SER A 236 -22.27 18.51 3.53
C SER A 236 -20.81 18.65 3.09
N VAL A 237 -20.28 17.60 2.44
CA VAL A 237 -18.93 17.52 1.90
C VAL A 237 -18.95 16.60 0.68
N THR A 238 -17.96 16.71 -0.19
CA THR A 238 -17.87 15.91 -1.40
C THR A 238 -16.78 14.85 -1.34
N GLY A 239 -15.89 14.92 -0.35
CA GLY A 239 -14.81 13.98 -0.17
C GLY A 239 -14.57 13.61 1.30
N LEU A 240 -14.25 12.35 1.53
CA LEU A 240 -13.96 11.77 2.85
C LEU A 240 -12.65 10.99 2.78
N PHE A 241 -11.66 11.41 3.56
CA PHE A 241 -10.34 10.79 3.63
C PHE A 241 -10.17 10.04 4.94
N ILE A 242 -9.99 8.72 4.87
CA ILE A 242 -9.82 7.85 6.04
C ILE A 242 -8.34 7.71 6.37
N ALA A 243 -7.86 8.55 7.29
CA ALA A 243 -6.45 8.65 7.67
C ALA A 243 -6.17 7.98 9.04
N ILE A 244 -6.64 6.74 9.22
CA ILE A 244 -6.46 5.95 10.46
C ILE A 244 -5.30 4.96 10.38
N GLY A 245 -4.50 5.04 9.31
CA GLY A 245 -3.28 4.27 9.08
C GLY A 245 -3.47 3.09 8.14
N HIS A 246 -2.37 2.36 7.93
CA HIS A 246 -2.30 1.18 7.08
C HIS A 246 -1.84 -0.03 7.91
N LYS A 247 -2.07 -1.21 7.38
CA LYS A 247 -1.53 -2.47 7.88
C LYS A 247 -0.66 -3.07 6.77
N PRO A 248 0.66 -3.24 6.97
CA PRO A 248 1.48 -3.95 5.99
C PRO A 248 1.05 -5.42 5.91
N ASN A 249 1.12 -6.00 4.71
CA ASN A 249 0.74 -7.39 4.46
C ASN A 249 1.93 -8.31 4.76
N THR A 250 2.30 -8.38 6.04
CA THR A 250 3.50 -9.04 6.57
C THR A 250 3.20 -10.22 7.48
N ASP A 251 1.93 -10.55 7.70
CA ASP A 251 1.53 -11.61 8.66
C ASP A 251 2.24 -12.96 8.39
N LEU A 252 2.51 -13.26 7.11
CA LEU A 252 3.22 -14.47 6.67
C LEU A 252 4.69 -14.51 7.14
N PHE A 253 5.31 -13.36 7.36
CA PHE A 253 6.72 -13.21 7.67
C PHE A 253 6.98 -12.89 9.14
N LYS A 254 5.90 -12.88 9.94
CA LYS A 254 5.98 -12.59 11.38
C LYS A 254 6.88 -13.62 12.06
N ASP A 255 7.71 -13.15 12.99
CA ASP A 255 8.70 -13.94 13.74
C ASP A 255 9.80 -14.58 12.87
N ILE A 256 9.83 -14.26 11.55
CA ILE A 256 10.85 -14.73 10.59
C ILE A 256 11.75 -13.58 10.14
N LEU A 257 11.13 -12.45 9.74
CA LEU A 257 11.82 -11.25 9.30
C LEU A 257 11.72 -10.14 10.33
N ASP A 258 12.74 -9.30 10.37
CA ASP A 258 12.74 -8.12 11.23
C ASP A 258 11.68 -7.13 10.79
N MET A 259 10.87 -6.67 11.75
CA MET A 259 9.79 -5.71 11.54
C MET A 259 9.90 -4.55 12.51
N ASP A 260 9.42 -3.38 12.10
CA ASP A 260 9.27 -2.25 13.00
C ASP A 260 8.04 -2.46 13.92
N GLU A 261 7.85 -1.54 14.87
CA GLU A 261 6.74 -1.57 15.84
C GLU A 261 5.34 -1.53 15.21
N THR A 262 5.24 -1.13 13.93
CA THR A 262 4.00 -1.07 13.16
C THR A 262 3.82 -2.24 12.20
N GLY A 263 4.80 -3.16 12.16
CA GLY A 263 4.77 -4.39 11.38
C GLY A 263 5.33 -4.29 9.97
N TYR A 264 5.94 -3.16 9.59
CA TYR A 264 6.62 -3.03 8.29
C TYR A 264 7.96 -3.76 8.30
N LEU A 265 8.32 -4.40 7.19
CA LEU A 265 9.61 -5.08 7.05
C LEU A 265 10.76 -4.07 7.11
N ILE A 266 11.78 -4.38 7.89
CA ILE A 266 13.00 -3.58 7.99
C ILE A 266 13.96 -3.99 6.89
N THR A 267 14.52 -3.00 6.19
CA THR A 267 15.57 -3.21 5.18
C THR A 267 16.88 -2.56 5.60
N GLU A 268 18.00 -3.09 5.12
CA GLU A 268 19.35 -2.60 5.45
C GLU A 268 19.64 -1.25 4.77
N GLY A 269 19.69 -0.18 5.52
CA GLY A 269 20.09 1.14 5.04
C GLY A 269 19.25 1.62 3.85
N LYS A 270 19.89 1.82 2.69
CA LYS A 270 19.22 2.25 1.45
C LYS A 270 18.99 1.10 0.45
N THR A 271 19.15 -0.14 0.88
CA THR A 271 18.94 -1.33 0.05
C THR A 271 17.55 -1.92 0.32
N THR A 272 17.20 -2.97 -0.43
CA THR A 272 15.97 -3.73 -0.22
C THR A 272 16.20 -5.05 0.53
N LYS A 273 17.45 -5.27 1.00
CA LYS A 273 17.86 -6.47 1.73
C LYS A 273 17.18 -6.52 3.08
N THR A 274 16.65 -7.68 3.42
CA THR A 274 16.16 -7.98 4.77
C THR A 274 17.27 -8.56 5.65
N ASN A 275 16.96 -8.92 6.89
CA ASN A 275 17.86 -9.64 7.79
C ASN A 275 18.18 -11.08 7.32
N ILE A 276 17.51 -11.59 6.28
CA ILE A 276 17.78 -12.95 5.73
C ILE A 276 18.43 -12.82 4.36
N PRO A 277 19.62 -13.45 4.12
CA PRO A 277 20.29 -13.42 2.84
C PRO A 277 19.41 -13.97 1.71
N GLY A 278 19.39 -13.29 0.56
CA GLY A 278 18.58 -13.69 -0.60
C GLY A 278 17.09 -13.31 -0.52
N VAL A 279 16.68 -12.63 0.57
CA VAL A 279 15.31 -12.13 0.74
C VAL A 279 15.29 -10.60 0.72
N PHE A 280 14.44 -10.04 -0.12
CA PHE A 280 14.34 -8.60 -0.39
C PHE A 280 12.90 -8.11 -0.19
N ALA A 281 12.72 -6.89 0.26
CA ALA A 281 11.40 -6.28 0.44
C ALA A 281 11.27 -4.98 -0.36
N ALA A 282 10.15 -4.80 -1.09
CA ALA A 282 9.92 -3.66 -1.96
C ALA A 282 8.46 -3.18 -1.92
N GLY A 283 8.27 -1.90 -2.11
CA GLY A 283 6.95 -1.24 -2.04
C GLY A 283 6.47 -1.04 -0.61
N ASP A 284 5.17 -0.89 -0.47
CA ASP A 284 4.53 -0.49 0.78
C ASP A 284 4.66 -1.53 1.91
N VAL A 285 5.15 -2.73 1.64
CA VAL A 285 5.43 -3.73 2.69
C VAL A 285 6.59 -3.29 3.60
N GLN A 286 7.48 -2.42 3.11
CA GLN A 286 8.62 -1.85 3.83
C GLN A 286 8.59 -0.31 3.90
N ASP A 287 7.85 0.36 2.98
CA ASP A 287 7.74 1.82 2.93
C ASP A 287 6.47 2.29 3.64
N LYS A 288 6.61 2.73 4.88
CA LYS A 288 5.52 3.31 5.68
C LYS A 288 5.31 4.80 5.44
N GLU A 289 6.24 5.46 4.75
CA GLU A 289 6.25 6.92 4.58
C GLU A 289 5.53 7.37 3.32
N TYR A 290 5.97 6.89 2.16
CA TYR A 290 5.50 7.43 0.87
C TYR A 290 4.24 6.75 0.35
N ARG A 291 4.22 5.41 0.29
CA ARG A 291 3.08 4.60 -0.21
C ARG A 291 2.53 5.12 -1.54
N GLN A 292 3.43 5.34 -2.49
CA GLN A 292 3.10 5.78 -3.84
C GLN A 292 3.47 4.71 -4.86
N ALA A 293 2.68 4.61 -5.96
CA ALA A 293 2.95 3.67 -7.03
C ALA A 293 4.36 3.82 -7.62
N VAL A 294 4.81 5.06 -7.79
CA VAL A 294 6.15 5.36 -8.35
C VAL A 294 7.27 5.00 -7.39
N THR A 295 7.13 5.22 -6.09
CA THR A 295 8.14 4.80 -5.10
C THR A 295 8.16 3.29 -4.94
N ALA A 296 7.00 2.64 -4.97
CA ALA A 296 6.89 1.19 -4.99
C ALA A 296 7.57 0.60 -6.24
N ALA A 297 7.34 1.14 -7.43
CA ALA A 297 8.03 0.74 -8.65
C ALA A 297 9.55 0.95 -8.52
N GLY A 298 9.99 2.08 -7.97
CA GLY A 298 11.42 2.36 -7.73
C GLY A 298 12.08 1.32 -6.82
N THR A 299 11.45 0.99 -5.69
CA THR A 299 11.98 -0.05 -4.79
C THR A 299 11.89 -1.45 -5.38
N GLY A 300 10.90 -1.74 -6.24
CA GLY A 300 10.85 -2.97 -7.03
C GLY A 300 12.05 -3.14 -7.97
N CYS A 301 12.45 -2.07 -8.66
CA CYS A 301 13.67 -2.02 -9.44
C CYS A 301 14.90 -2.33 -8.56
N MET A 302 15.02 -1.67 -7.40
CA MET A 302 16.12 -1.87 -6.46
C MET A 302 16.20 -3.33 -6.00
N ALA A 303 15.06 -3.96 -5.64
CA ALA A 303 15.02 -5.34 -5.19
C ALA A 303 15.50 -6.34 -6.26
N ALA A 304 15.12 -6.12 -7.50
CA ALA A 304 15.61 -6.96 -8.59
C ALA A 304 17.13 -6.83 -8.79
N LEU A 305 17.68 -5.61 -8.71
CA LEU A 305 19.13 -5.37 -8.80
C LEU A 305 19.90 -5.94 -7.61
N ASP A 306 19.33 -5.84 -6.39
CA ASP A 306 19.93 -6.45 -5.21
C ASP A 306 19.92 -7.98 -5.30
N ALA A 307 18.83 -8.58 -5.80
CA ALA A 307 18.73 -10.02 -6.06
C ALA A 307 19.72 -10.50 -7.13
N GLU A 308 19.88 -9.74 -8.22
CA GLU A 308 20.88 -10.03 -9.27
C GLU A 308 22.30 -10.05 -8.70
N ARG A 309 22.68 -9.02 -7.95
CA ARG A 309 24.00 -8.92 -7.31
C ARG A 309 24.25 -10.05 -6.32
N TYR A 310 23.22 -10.39 -5.53
CA TYR A 310 23.31 -11.52 -4.61
C TYR A 310 23.58 -12.83 -5.32
N LEU A 311 22.82 -13.14 -6.38
CA LEU A 311 23.01 -14.36 -7.17
C LEU A 311 24.35 -14.36 -7.91
N GLY A 312 24.80 -13.20 -8.41
CA GLY A 312 26.11 -13.06 -9.05
C GLY A 312 27.28 -13.29 -8.10
N ALA A 313 27.11 -13.00 -6.81
CA ALA A 313 28.15 -13.25 -5.80
C ALA A 313 28.23 -14.72 -5.37
N LEU A 314 27.24 -15.55 -5.72
CA LEU A 314 27.21 -17.00 -5.43
C LEU A 314 27.77 -17.85 -6.59
N SER A 315 27.94 -17.27 -7.78
CA SER A 315 28.48 -17.91 -8.98
C SER A 315 29.96 -17.66 -9.03
#